data_6a9cb362e6622688a1c87971933e473e
#
_entry.id   6a9cb362e6622688a1c87971933e473e
#
_cell.length_a   1.000
_cell.length_b   1.000
_cell.length_c   1.000
_cell.angle_alpha   90.00
_cell.angle_beta   90.00
_cell.angle_gamma   90.00
#
_symmetry.space_group_name_H-M   'P 1'
#
loop_
_entity.id
_entity.type
_entity.pdbx_description
1 polymer ?
#
loop_
_entity_poly.entity_id
_entity_poly.type
_entity_poly.pdbx_seq_one_letter_code
_entity_poly.pdbx_strand_id
1 'polypeptide(L)'
;MSRVFINAKTETICGTISAALEDAGAEITCCFDDEQAAAADLSGYDVVIVSTPLRSEFGLNYVAEIHDRTSAVIIVLAKTEIADEVQNRIKFTGAYVLPRPFTKQALVQTIRMAQMAKENMQQERSKLSKQLEDTKIIDRAKCCLIQYLNLTENQAHRHIQKLAMDTRRTQREIADDILNTYSGMTNV
;
A
#
# COMPACT_ATOMS: atom_id res chain seq x y z
N MET A 1 2.74 -9.91 15.78
CA MET A 1 3.80 -10.81 15.29
C MET A 1 3.84 -10.67 13.79
N SER A 2 4.99 -10.33 13.21
CA SER A 2 5.10 -10.21 11.75
C SER A 2 5.25 -11.58 11.11
N ARG A 3 4.44 -11.87 10.08
CA ARG A 3 4.55 -13.10 9.29
C ARG A 3 5.47 -12.86 8.11
N VAL A 4 6.52 -13.65 8.01
CA VAL A 4 7.59 -13.50 7.01
C VAL A 4 7.63 -14.73 6.11
N PHE A 5 7.47 -14.51 4.81
CA PHE A 5 7.68 -15.55 3.80
C PHE A 5 9.06 -15.38 3.17
N ILE A 6 9.84 -16.45 3.12
CA ILE A 6 11.18 -16.45 2.55
C ILE A 6 11.23 -17.40 1.37
N ASN A 7 11.48 -16.88 0.17
CA ASN A 7 11.86 -17.68 -0.97
C ASN A 7 13.38 -17.67 -1.14
N ALA A 8 14.03 -18.80 -0.91
CA ALA A 8 15.48 -18.95 -0.97
C ALA A 8 15.88 -20.26 -1.66
N LYS A 9 16.97 -20.24 -2.39
CA LYS A 9 17.47 -21.40 -3.15
C LYS A 9 17.89 -22.58 -2.26
N THR A 10 18.31 -22.32 -1.02
CA THR A 10 18.87 -23.32 -0.10
C THR A 10 18.41 -23.10 1.33
N GLU A 11 18.33 -24.20 2.11
CA GLU A 11 18.03 -24.14 3.54
C GLU A 11 19.05 -23.29 4.32
N THR A 12 20.31 -23.31 3.93
CA THR A 12 21.37 -22.52 4.58
C THR A 12 21.06 -21.03 4.51
N ILE A 13 20.61 -20.53 3.36
CA ILE A 13 20.23 -19.12 3.18
C ILE A 13 19.00 -18.80 4.02
N CYS A 14 17.98 -19.67 3.99
CA CYS A 14 16.79 -19.52 4.81
C CYS A 14 17.14 -19.50 6.30
N GLY A 15 17.95 -20.46 6.78
CA GLY A 15 18.42 -20.53 8.16
C GLY A 15 19.15 -19.25 8.61
N THR A 16 20.00 -18.70 7.75
CA THR A 16 20.71 -17.43 8.05
C THR A 16 19.72 -16.26 8.22
N ILE A 17 18.72 -16.17 7.34
CA ILE A 17 17.70 -15.12 7.40
C ILE A 17 16.81 -15.33 8.64
N SER A 18 16.39 -16.57 8.89
CA SER A 18 15.55 -16.93 10.05
C SER A 18 16.24 -16.60 11.36
N ALA A 19 17.50 -16.99 11.53
CA ALA A 19 18.32 -16.66 12.72
C ALA A 19 18.46 -15.14 12.91
N ALA A 20 18.49 -14.37 11.84
CA ALA A 20 18.52 -12.92 11.92
C ALA A 20 17.19 -12.31 12.39
N LEU A 21 16.06 -13.01 12.22
CA LEU A 21 14.71 -12.53 12.54
C LEU A 21 14.12 -13.17 13.81
N GLU A 22 14.75 -14.21 14.38
CA GLU A 22 14.24 -14.91 15.59
C GLU A 22 14.00 -13.96 16.75
N ASP A 23 14.94 -13.05 17.05
CA ASP A 23 14.77 -12.09 18.14
C ASP A 23 13.69 -11.03 17.86
N ALA A 24 13.23 -10.92 16.62
CA ALA A 24 12.14 -10.01 16.26
C ALA A 24 10.75 -10.62 16.46
N GLY A 25 10.67 -11.89 16.91
CA GLY A 25 9.41 -12.61 17.15
C GLY A 25 8.59 -12.83 15.87
N ALA A 26 9.25 -13.01 14.72
CA ALA A 26 8.61 -13.24 13.44
C ALA A 26 8.20 -14.72 13.27
N GLU A 27 7.02 -14.95 12.72
CA GLU A 27 6.60 -16.27 12.22
C GLU A 27 7.13 -16.45 10.81
N ILE A 28 8.00 -17.45 10.60
CA ILE A 28 8.76 -17.61 9.35
C ILE A 28 8.30 -18.84 8.59
N THR A 29 7.98 -18.65 7.32
CA THR A 29 7.71 -19.72 6.37
C THR A 29 8.78 -19.70 5.28
N CYS A 30 9.49 -20.82 5.09
CA CYS A 30 10.50 -20.96 4.04
C CYS A 30 9.96 -21.77 2.86
N CYS A 31 10.27 -21.30 1.65
CA CYS A 31 10.01 -21.99 0.39
C CYS A 31 11.31 -22.09 -0.41
N PHE A 32 11.60 -23.27 -0.95
CA PHE A 32 12.84 -23.54 -1.71
C PHE A 32 12.56 -23.88 -3.17
N ASP A 33 11.30 -23.85 -3.57
CA ASP A 33 10.84 -24.14 -4.91
C ASP A 33 10.15 -22.91 -5.50
N ASP A 34 10.62 -22.47 -6.67
CA ASP A 34 10.13 -21.25 -7.31
C ASP A 34 8.68 -21.38 -7.80
N GLU A 35 8.26 -22.58 -8.23
CA GLU A 35 6.88 -22.81 -8.69
C GLU A 35 5.92 -22.82 -7.49
N GLN A 36 6.31 -23.46 -6.38
CA GLN A 36 5.54 -23.43 -5.14
C GLN A 36 5.46 -22.02 -4.56
N ALA A 37 6.58 -21.27 -4.61
CA ALA A 37 6.59 -19.89 -4.18
C ALA A 37 5.69 -19.01 -5.05
N ALA A 38 5.66 -19.21 -6.34
CA ALA A 38 4.77 -18.50 -7.26
C ALA A 38 3.29 -18.84 -7.04
N ALA A 39 2.97 -20.06 -6.63
CA ALA A 39 1.62 -20.51 -6.33
C ALA A 39 1.16 -20.19 -4.90
N ALA A 40 2.07 -19.76 -4.00
CA ALA A 40 1.76 -19.50 -2.61
C ALA A 40 0.78 -18.34 -2.44
N ASP A 41 -0.15 -18.49 -1.50
CA ASP A 41 -0.99 -17.37 -1.03
C ASP A 41 -0.20 -16.48 -0.08
N LEU A 42 0.15 -15.30 -0.54
CA LEU A 42 0.93 -14.32 0.22
C LEU A 42 0.06 -13.26 0.91
N SER A 43 -1.26 -13.37 0.88
CA SER A 43 -2.19 -12.37 1.44
C SER A 43 -2.07 -12.20 2.95
N GLY A 44 -1.60 -13.24 3.65
CA GLY A 44 -1.44 -13.23 5.10
C GLY A 44 -0.04 -12.86 5.61
N TYR A 45 0.89 -12.49 4.74
CA TYR A 45 2.26 -12.14 5.14
C TYR A 45 2.47 -10.65 5.15
N ASP A 46 3.29 -10.19 6.13
CA ASP A 46 3.69 -8.78 6.26
C ASP A 46 4.94 -8.47 5.46
N VAL A 47 5.82 -9.46 5.30
CA VAL A 47 7.10 -9.35 4.62
C VAL A 47 7.35 -10.57 3.74
N VAL A 48 7.80 -10.34 2.52
CA VAL A 48 8.28 -11.37 1.60
C VAL A 48 9.75 -11.10 1.31
N ILE A 49 10.61 -12.07 1.60
CA ILE A 49 12.05 -11.99 1.32
C ILE A 49 12.38 -12.92 0.17
N VAL A 50 12.96 -12.38 -0.90
CA VAL A 50 13.37 -13.11 -2.09
C VAL A 50 14.88 -13.11 -2.17
N SER A 51 15.51 -14.29 -2.12
CA SER A 51 16.97 -14.41 -2.22
C SER A 51 17.40 -14.77 -3.64
N THR A 52 18.02 -13.82 -4.34
CA THR A 52 18.57 -14.05 -5.67
C THR A 52 19.95 -14.74 -5.66
N PRO A 53 20.36 -15.48 -6.72
CA PRO A 53 19.55 -15.81 -7.89
C PRO A 53 18.53 -16.91 -7.58
N LEU A 54 17.31 -16.73 -8.04
CA LEU A 54 16.33 -17.82 -8.13
C LEU A 54 16.68 -18.72 -9.33
N ARG A 55 16.03 -19.89 -9.46
CA ARG A 55 16.34 -20.86 -10.53
C ARG A 55 15.96 -20.34 -11.93
N SER A 56 14.93 -19.51 -12.02
CA SER A 56 14.54 -18.80 -13.24
C SER A 56 15.25 -17.45 -13.34
N GLU A 57 15.59 -17.02 -14.55
CA GLU A 57 16.32 -15.80 -14.87
C GLU A 57 16.07 -14.66 -13.88
N PHE A 58 16.98 -14.53 -12.89
CA PHE A 58 17.10 -13.47 -11.89
C PHE A 58 15.94 -13.28 -10.89
N GLY A 59 14.85 -14.06 -10.91
CA GLY A 59 13.73 -13.90 -9.95
C GLY A 59 13.01 -12.55 -9.99
N LEU A 60 13.36 -11.70 -10.94
CA LEU A 60 12.82 -10.32 -11.01
C LEU A 60 11.39 -10.32 -11.56
N ASN A 61 11.06 -11.25 -12.45
CA ASN A 61 9.68 -11.44 -12.90
C ASN A 61 8.79 -11.87 -11.74
N TYR A 62 9.30 -12.79 -10.89
CA TYR A 62 8.60 -13.20 -9.68
C TYR A 62 8.34 -12.02 -8.73
N VAL A 63 9.32 -11.12 -8.55
CA VAL A 63 9.12 -9.91 -7.72
C VAL A 63 8.02 -9.02 -8.27
N ALA A 64 7.93 -8.85 -9.59
CA ALA A 64 6.85 -8.09 -10.21
C ALA A 64 5.48 -8.79 -10.03
N GLU A 65 5.42 -10.09 -10.23
CA GLU A 65 4.18 -10.88 -10.06
C GLU A 65 3.65 -10.83 -8.62
N ILE A 66 4.52 -10.99 -7.63
CA ILE A 66 4.09 -10.95 -6.22
C ILE A 66 3.72 -9.53 -5.77
N HIS A 67 4.31 -8.49 -6.36
CA HIS A 67 3.95 -7.10 -6.05
C HIS A 67 2.46 -6.85 -6.29
N ASP A 68 1.91 -7.35 -7.39
CA ASP A 68 0.50 -7.16 -7.73
C ASP A 68 -0.45 -8.03 -6.90
N ARG A 69 0.08 -9.12 -6.30
CA ARG A 69 -0.70 -10.14 -5.58
C ARG A 69 -0.68 -9.98 -4.07
N THR A 70 0.28 -9.25 -3.51
CA THR A 70 0.40 -9.11 -2.06
C THR A 70 0.50 -7.66 -1.62
N SER A 71 -0.02 -7.42 -0.42
CA SER A 71 0.23 -6.17 0.31
C SER A 71 1.47 -6.25 1.19
N ALA A 72 2.25 -7.33 1.18
CA ALA A 72 3.48 -7.46 1.96
C ALA A 72 4.56 -6.49 1.50
N VAL A 73 5.52 -6.19 2.38
CA VAL A 73 6.77 -5.53 2.00
C VAL A 73 7.67 -6.56 1.33
N ILE A 74 8.22 -6.24 0.18
CA ILE A 74 9.09 -7.15 -0.57
C ILE A 74 10.54 -6.69 -0.41
N ILE A 75 11.40 -7.61 0.05
CA ILE A 75 12.84 -7.40 0.18
C ILE A 75 13.58 -8.42 -0.68
N VAL A 76 14.44 -7.92 -1.56
CA VAL A 76 15.24 -8.74 -2.45
C VAL A 76 16.67 -8.76 -1.93
N LEU A 77 17.19 -9.95 -1.61
CA LEU A 77 18.56 -10.14 -1.21
C LEU A 77 19.40 -10.45 -2.46
N ALA A 78 20.28 -9.56 -2.84
CA ALA A 78 21.13 -9.69 -4.01
C ALA A 78 22.63 -9.69 -3.64
N LYS A 79 23.49 -10.26 -4.49
CA LYS A 79 24.93 -10.06 -4.34
C LYS A 79 25.28 -8.60 -4.57
N THR A 80 26.27 -8.07 -3.83
CA THR A 80 26.69 -6.68 -3.92
C THR A 80 27.01 -6.24 -5.36
N GLU A 81 27.63 -7.13 -6.14
CA GLU A 81 28.07 -6.82 -7.51
C GLU A 81 26.91 -6.56 -8.49
N ILE A 82 25.72 -7.08 -8.19
CA ILE A 82 24.54 -6.93 -9.06
C ILE A 82 23.41 -6.17 -8.39
N ALA A 83 23.58 -5.70 -7.16
CA ALA A 83 22.52 -5.07 -6.37
C ALA A 83 21.94 -3.84 -7.07
N ASP A 84 22.77 -3.00 -7.67
CA ASP A 84 22.33 -1.80 -8.39
C ASP A 84 21.54 -2.15 -9.66
N GLU A 85 21.96 -3.20 -10.39
CA GLU A 85 21.22 -3.69 -11.55
C GLU A 85 19.85 -4.24 -11.14
N VAL A 86 19.81 -5.04 -10.08
CA VAL A 86 18.55 -5.56 -9.51
C VAL A 86 17.64 -4.42 -9.10
N GLN A 87 18.16 -3.43 -8.35
CA GLN A 87 17.41 -2.26 -7.93
C GLN A 87 16.81 -1.49 -9.11
N ASN A 88 17.60 -1.28 -10.17
CA ASN A 88 17.12 -0.60 -11.37
C ASN A 88 15.98 -1.34 -12.08
N ARG A 89 16.03 -2.67 -12.10
CA ARG A 89 15.01 -3.50 -12.74
C ARG A 89 13.70 -3.53 -11.96
N ILE A 90 13.76 -3.56 -10.60
CA ILE A 90 12.56 -3.67 -9.74
C ILE A 90 12.06 -2.32 -9.20
N LYS A 91 12.63 -1.19 -9.62
CA LYS A 91 12.30 0.15 -9.09
C LYS A 91 10.80 0.52 -9.11
N PHE A 92 10.04 -0.08 -10.03
CA PHE A 92 8.60 0.18 -10.14
C PHE A 92 7.73 -0.73 -9.25
N THR A 93 8.31 -1.76 -8.62
CA THR A 93 7.60 -2.69 -7.74
C THR A 93 7.56 -2.23 -6.29
N GLY A 94 8.27 -1.15 -5.93
CA GLY A 94 8.39 -0.73 -4.53
C GLY A 94 9.14 -1.72 -3.64
N ALA A 95 9.80 -2.73 -4.22
CA ALA A 95 10.63 -3.67 -3.47
C ALA A 95 11.98 -3.05 -3.10
N TYR A 96 12.52 -3.47 -1.96
CA TYR A 96 13.80 -2.99 -1.43
C TYR A 96 14.89 -4.02 -1.70
N VAL A 97 16.05 -3.57 -2.18
CA VAL A 97 17.22 -4.45 -2.35
C VAL A 97 18.16 -4.32 -1.16
N LEU A 98 18.52 -5.45 -0.57
CA LEU A 98 19.55 -5.53 0.46
C LEU A 98 20.73 -6.33 -0.08
N PRO A 99 21.92 -5.71 -0.26
CA PRO A 99 23.11 -6.39 -0.74
C PRO A 99 23.63 -7.44 0.27
N ARG A 100 24.15 -8.54 -0.24
CA ARG A 100 24.85 -9.57 0.57
C ARG A 100 26.37 -9.46 0.42
N PRO A 101 27.15 -9.62 1.50
CA PRO A 101 26.74 -10.01 2.86
C PRO A 101 26.07 -8.86 3.62
N PHE A 102 25.10 -9.17 4.48
CA PHE A 102 24.42 -8.20 5.35
C PHE A 102 24.54 -8.61 6.82
N THR A 103 24.40 -7.63 7.71
CA THR A 103 24.30 -7.88 9.14
C THR A 103 22.83 -8.09 9.55
N LYS A 104 22.60 -8.82 10.66
CA LYS A 104 21.28 -8.96 11.26
C LYS A 104 20.60 -7.60 11.44
N GLN A 105 21.34 -6.63 11.96
CA GLN A 105 20.82 -5.28 12.20
C GLN A 105 20.38 -4.60 10.88
N ALA A 106 21.15 -4.73 9.80
CA ALA A 106 20.80 -4.17 8.50
C ALA A 106 19.50 -4.76 7.95
N LEU A 107 19.32 -6.09 8.05
CA LEU A 107 18.10 -6.75 7.62
C LEU A 107 16.88 -6.25 8.40
N VAL A 108 16.96 -6.25 9.74
CA VAL A 108 15.85 -5.81 10.60
C VAL A 108 15.52 -4.33 10.37
N GLN A 109 16.53 -3.47 10.22
CA GLN A 109 16.32 -2.06 9.92
C GLN A 109 15.66 -1.85 8.55
N THR A 110 16.11 -2.57 7.52
CA THR A 110 15.51 -2.49 6.19
C THR A 110 14.04 -2.88 6.22
N ILE A 111 13.69 -3.97 6.92
CA ILE A 111 12.30 -4.39 7.10
C ILE A 111 11.47 -3.28 7.76
N ARG A 112 11.95 -2.74 8.88
CA ARG A 112 11.23 -1.69 9.62
C ARG A 112 11.03 -0.43 8.78
N MET A 113 12.07 0.04 8.11
CA MET A 113 11.99 1.22 7.24
C MET A 113 10.99 1.00 6.09
N ALA A 114 11.02 -0.17 5.47
CA ALA A 114 10.12 -0.52 4.40
C ALA A 114 8.66 -0.61 4.86
N GLN A 115 8.41 -1.19 6.04
CA GLN A 115 7.07 -1.23 6.65
C GLN A 115 6.55 0.18 6.97
N MET A 116 7.37 1.02 7.60
CA MET A 116 7.00 2.41 7.92
C MET A 116 6.71 3.24 6.66
N ALA A 117 7.54 3.09 5.61
CA ALA A 117 7.33 3.78 4.34
C ALA A 117 6.00 3.38 3.71
N LYS A 118 5.67 2.08 3.74
CA LYS A 118 4.41 1.56 3.24
C LYS A 118 3.20 2.08 4.02
N GLU A 119 3.27 2.04 5.36
CA GLU A 119 2.20 2.57 6.22
C GLU A 119 1.94 4.05 5.94
N ASN A 120 3.00 4.86 5.81
CA ASN A 120 2.88 6.27 5.47
C ASN A 120 2.22 6.48 4.10
N MET A 121 2.62 5.72 3.08
CA MET A 121 2.01 5.78 1.75
C MET A 121 0.53 5.38 1.77
N GLN A 122 0.17 4.34 2.53
CA GLN A 122 -1.22 3.91 2.68
C GLN A 122 -2.08 4.97 3.37
N GLN A 123 -1.55 5.61 4.44
CA GLN A 123 -2.23 6.70 5.12
C GLN A 123 -2.46 7.89 4.21
N GLU A 124 -1.46 8.27 3.42
CA GLU A 124 -1.55 9.38 2.48
C GLU A 124 -2.55 9.10 1.36
N ARG A 125 -2.50 7.89 0.80
CA ARG A 125 -3.47 7.43 -0.20
C ARG A 125 -4.91 7.42 0.35
N SER A 126 -5.10 6.99 1.59
CA SER A 126 -6.40 7.01 2.25
C SER A 126 -6.93 8.43 2.45
N LYS A 127 -6.06 9.37 2.87
CA LYS A 127 -6.42 10.80 3.00
C LYS A 127 -6.84 11.40 1.67
N LEU A 128 -6.06 11.17 0.62
CA LEU A 128 -6.35 11.67 -0.74
C LEU A 128 -7.65 11.08 -1.28
N SER A 129 -7.88 9.79 -1.09
CA SER A 129 -9.12 9.12 -1.50
C SER A 129 -10.33 9.73 -0.81
N LYS A 130 -10.23 9.98 0.50
CA LYS A 130 -11.29 10.63 1.28
C LYS A 130 -11.55 12.07 0.80
N GLN A 131 -10.51 12.86 0.56
CA GLN A 131 -10.65 14.23 0.05
C GLN A 131 -11.34 14.24 -1.33
N LEU A 132 -10.98 13.31 -2.20
CA LEU A 132 -11.62 13.19 -3.52
C LEU A 132 -13.10 12.82 -3.39
N GLU A 133 -13.45 11.92 -2.49
CA GLU A 133 -14.84 11.56 -2.22
C GLU A 133 -15.62 12.74 -1.64
N ASP A 134 -15.07 13.46 -0.67
CA ASP A 134 -15.68 14.65 -0.09
C ASP A 134 -15.94 15.72 -1.17
N THR A 135 -14.98 15.96 -2.05
CA THR A 135 -15.13 16.90 -3.16
C THR A 135 -16.27 16.48 -4.09
N LYS A 136 -16.35 15.21 -4.47
CA LYS A 136 -17.45 14.70 -5.33
C LYS A 136 -18.83 14.89 -4.70
N ILE A 137 -18.95 14.67 -3.40
CA ILE A 137 -20.23 14.86 -2.68
C ILE A 137 -20.61 16.33 -2.61
N ILE A 138 -19.63 17.21 -2.30
CA ILE A 138 -19.86 18.66 -2.28
C ILE A 138 -20.27 19.17 -3.67
N ASP A 139 -19.64 18.71 -4.75
CA ASP A 139 -19.99 19.08 -6.11
C ASP A 139 -21.42 18.62 -6.50
N ARG A 140 -21.81 17.42 -6.11
CA ARG A 140 -23.18 16.95 -6.29
C ARG A 140 -24.20 17.81 -5.54
N ALA A 141 -23.90 18.19 -4.30
CA ALA A 141 -24.76 19.08 -3.52
C ALA A 141 -24.86 20.49 -4.16
N LYS A 142 -23.76 21.04 -4.69
CA LYS A 142 -23.79 22.29 -5.48
C LYS A 142 -24.71 22.14 -6.69
N CYS A 143 -24.62 21.05 -7.45
CA CYS A 143 -25.52 20.79 -8.57
C CYS A 143 -27.00 20.79 -8.16
N CYS A 144 -27.34 20.17 -7.03
CA CYS A 144 -28.70 20.21 -6.49
C CYS A 144 -29.14 21.64 -6.18
N LEU A 145 -28.31 22.44 -5.50
CA LEU A 145 -28.65 23.82 -5.19
C LEU A 145 -28.80 24.70 -6.44
N ILE A 146 -28.00 24.48 -7.46
CA ILE A 146 -28.11 25.15 -8.77
C ILE A 146 -29.44 24.76 -9.40
N GLN A 147 -29.77 23.48 -9.45
CA GLN A 147 -30.94 22.96 -10.13
C GLN A 147 -32.27 23.36 -9.44
N TYR A 148 -32.32 23.26 -8.11
CA TYR A 148 -33.58 23.46 -7.38
C TYR A 148 -33.79 24.89 -6.87
N LEU A 149 -32.69 25.62 -6.59
CA LEU A 149 -32.74 26.99 -6.05
C LEU A 149 -32.28 28.06 -7.06
N ASN A 150 -31.99 27.68 -8.29
CA ASN A 150 -31.46 28.59 -9.36
C ASN A 150 -30.22 29.41 -8.90
N LEU A 151 -29.37 28.84 -8.04
CA LEU A 151 -28.17 29.50 -7.59
C LEU A 151 -27.06 29.36 -8.67
N THR A 152 -26.16 30.33 -8.72
CA THR A 152 -24.91 30.17 -9.45
C THR A 152 -23.96 29.25 -8.67
N GLU A 153 -22.96 28.67 -9.35
CA GLU A 153 -21.98 27.81 -8.67
C GLU A 153 -21.30 28.48 -7.47
N ASN A 154 -20.91 29.78 -7.63
CA ASN A 154 -20.31 30.55 -6.56
C ASN A 154 -21.28 30.76 -5.38
N GLN A 155 -22.57 30.96 -5.65
CA GLN A 155 -23.59 31.09 -4.61
C GLN A 155 -23.84 29.77 -3.89
N ALA A 156 -23.92 28.66 -4.62
CA ALA A 156 -24.07 27.32 -4.06
C ALA A 156 -22.88 26.96 -3.16
N HIS A 157 -21.66 27.23 -3.62
CA HIS A 157 -20.45 27.00 -2.83
C HIS A 157 -20.45 27.81 -1.52
N ARG A 158 -20.73 29.15 -1.62
CA ARG A 158 -20.83 30.00 -0.43
C ARG A 158 -21.94 29.60 0.51
N HIS A 159 -23.05 29.09 -0.01
CA HIS A 159 -24.16 28.59 0.80
C HIS A 159 -23.73 27.40 1.67
N ILE A 160 -23.05 26.40 1.07
CA ILE A 160 -22.51 25.23 1.79
C ILE A 160 -21.47 25.68 2.84
N GLN A 161 -20.55 26.58 2.47
CA GLN A 161 -19.54 27.10 3.39
C GLN A 161 -20.17 27.82 4.59
N LYS A 162 -21.15 28.69 4.35
CA LYS A 162 -21.82 29.44 5.40
C LYS A 162 -22.54 28.49 6.37
N LEU A 163 -23.32 27.53 5.86
CA LEU A 163 -23.98 26.54 6.69
C LEU A 163 -23.01 25.71 7.53
N ALA A 164 -21.88 25.32 6.94
CA ALA A 164 -20.83 24.60 7.66
C ALA A 164 -20.27 25.42 8.83
N MET A 165 -20.00 26.70 8.60
CA MET A 165 -19.51 27.62 9.65
C MET A 165 -20.58 27.87 10.74
N ASP A 166 -21.81 28.17 10.36
CA ASP A 166 -22.90 28.49 11.26
C ASP A 166 -23.27 27.30 12.16
N THR A 167 -23.20 26.08 11.62
CA THR A 167 -23.52 24.84 12.35
C THR A 167 -22.32 24.14 12.98
N ARG A 168 -21.08 24.64 12.75
CA ARG A 168 -19.83 24.02 13.17
C ARG A 168 -19.66 22.58 12.69
N ARG A 169 -20.16 22.30 11.49
CA ARG A 169 -20.07 21.02 10.81
C ARG A 169 -19.17 21.11 9.58
N THR A 170 -18.74 19.97 9.07
CA THR A 170 -17.93 19.90 7.84
C THR A 170 -18.80 20.22 6.61
N GLN A 171 -18.17 20.74 5.54
CA GLN A 171 -18.87 20.95 4.26
C GLN A 171 -19.43 19.66 3.70
N ARG A 172 -18.77 18.51 3.95
CA ARG A 172 -19.25 17.18 3.58
C ARG A 172 -20.57 16.83 4.25
N GLU A 173 -20.70 17.02 5.56
CA GLU A 173 -21.93 16.75 6.29
C GLU A 173 -23.08 17.64 5.83
N ILE A 174 -22.81 18.91 5.54
CA ILE A 174 -23.82 19.81 4.96
C ILE A 174 -24.21 19.36 3.55
N ALA A 175 -23.26 18.92 2.75
CA ALA A 175 -23.54 18.41 1.41
C ALA A 175 -24.40 17.14 1.45
N ASP A 176 -24.13 16.22 2.37
CA ASP A 176 -24.95 15.02 2.57
C ASP A 176 -26.39 15.39 2.99
N ASP A 177 -26.58 16.36 3.89
CA ASP A 177 -27.92 16.84 4.28
C ASP A 177 -28.67 17.45 3.09
N ILE A 178 -28.00 18.25 2.27
CA ILE A 178 -28.58 18.83 1.05
C ILE A 178 -29.02 17.71 0.10
N LEU A 179 -28.14 16.75 -0.17
CA LEU A 179 -28.44 15.62 -1.05
C LEU A 179 -29.63 14.82 -0.53
N ASN A 180 -29.69 14.54 0.77
CA ASN A 180 -30.81 13.81 1.38
C ASN A 180 -32.14 14.59 1.25
N THR A 181 -32.08 15.91 1.42
CA THR A 181 -33.29 16.77 1.28
C THR A 181 -33.83 16.74 -0.14
N TYR A 182 -32.98 16.81 -1.14
CA TYR A 182 -33.40 16.86 -2.54
C TYR A 182 -33.51 15.48 -3.22
N SER A 183 -32.93 14.40 -2.66
CA SER A 183 -33.12 13.03 -3.19
C SER A 183 -34.58 12.56 -3.09
N GLY A 184 -35.34 13.05 -2.11
CA GLY A 184 -36.77 12.77 -1.97
C GLY A 184 -37.65 13.44 -3.03
N MET A 185 -37.14 14.43 -3.78
CA MET A 185 -37.89 15.17 -4.79
C MET A 185 -37.70 14.61 -6.22
N THR A 186 -36.82 13.64 -6.41
CA THR A 186 -36.54 13.05 -7.76
C THR A 186 -37.48 11.89 -8.11
N ASN A 187 -38.36 11.47 -7.23
CA ASN A 187 -39.31 10.36 -7.42
C ASN A 187 -40.78 10.85 -7.59
N VAL A 188 -40.98 11.88 -8.39
CA VAL A 188 -42.35 12.25 -8.86
C VAL A 188 -42.32 12.41 -10.36
#